data_0eb603dd57e40f1a262edd907c62bb58
#
_entry.id   0eb603dd57e40f1a262edd907c62bb58
#
_cell.length_a   1.000
_cell.length_b   1.000
_cell.length_c   1.000
_cell.angle_alpha   90.00
_cell.angle_beta   90.00
_cell.angle_gamma   90.00
#
_symmetry.space_group_name_H-M   'P 1'
#
loop_
_entity.id
_entity.type
_entity.pdbx_description
1 polymer ?
#
loop_
_entity_poly.entity_id
_entity_poly.type
_entity_poly.pdbx_seq_one_letter_code
_entity_poly.pdbx_strand_id
1 'polypeptide(L)'
;VIGARGRRGARPPAPESRGPRPLVLAHRGSRLRAPENTLEAFALALQEGADGIELDVRRTADGVPVVLHDPTLERTTDGRGPLAAMRFADLRRLDAGAWLAAPHRGARVPSLAEVLDLCRGRAAVNIELKIDAGRGLRARRAAIAEAPLLAEAVARELARARRGDFVLVSSFSTRALHAARAVMGTVPLGWLRSRSTRGLAPLHRRIRLHSVNPNLRLVSARRLAAARRLGLSVYVYPVTLPDDIVRLARLGATGLITDDPLVALSTLSHHRDV
;
A
#
# COMPACT_ATOMS: atom_id res chain seq x y z
N VAL A 1 14.99 -45.78 -5.72
CA VAL A 1 13.90 -44.85 -5.42
C VAL A 1 14.41 -43.85 -4.39
N ILE A 2 14.92 -42.72 -4.84
CA ILE A 2 15.45 -41.66 -3.96
C ILE A 2 14.43 -40.50 -4.01
N GLY A 3 13.70 -40.34 -2.89
CA GLY A 3 12.71 -39.30 -2.74
C GLY A 3 13.35 -37.91 -2.63
N ALA A 4 13.12 -37.07 -3.62
CA ALA A 4 13.48 -35.65 -3.58
C ALA A 4 12.60 -34.94 -2.55
N ARG A 5 13.14 -34.64 -1.37
CA ARG A 5 12.53 -33.73 -0.39
C ARG A 5 12.63 -32.30 -0.96
N GLY A 6 11.50 -31.78 -1.44
CA GLY A 6 11.38 -30.39 -1.86
C GLY A 6 11.78 -29.45 -0.72
N ARG A 7 12.86 -28.71 -0.93
CA ARG A 7 13.25 -27.59 -0.07
C ARG A 7 12.10 -26.57 -0.11
N ARG A 8 11.40 -26.39 1.00
CA ARG A 8 10.50 -25.26 1.21
C ARG A 8 11.35 -23.99 1.10
N GLY A 9 11.17 -23.24 0.00
CA GLY A 9 11.87 -21.98 -0.22
C GLY A 9 11.65 -21.06 0.98
N ALA A 10 12.74 -20.59 1.56
CA ALA A 10 12.71 -19.56 2.59
C ALA A 10 12.00 -18.32 2.02
N ARG A 11 11.09 -17.74 2.82
CA ARG A 11 10.43 -16.47 2.55
C ARG A 11 11.53 -15.41 2.39
N PRO A 12 11.50 -14.57 1.31
CA PRO A 12 12.43 -13.46 1.23
C PRO A 12 12.28 -12.60 2.48
N PRO A 13 13.37 -12.15 3.10
CA PRO A 13 13.31 -11.23 4.23
C PRO A 13 12.57 -9.97 3.79
N ALA A 14 11.81 -9.36 4.73
CA ALA A 14 11.36 -7.99 4.57
C ALA A 14 12.60 -7.14 4.21
N PRO A 15 12.47 -6.11 3.31
CA PRO A 15 13.61 -5.28 2.99
C PRO A 15 14.22 -4.79 4.29
N GLU A 16 15.44 -5.22 4.55
CA GLU A 16 16.22 -4.71 5.67
C GLU A 16 16.36 -3.22 5.43
N SER A 17 15.98 -2.40 6.43
CA SER A 17 16.27 -0.98 6.38
C SER A 17 17.75 -0.82 6.07
N ARG A 18 18.11 0.01 5.11
CA ARG A 18 19.51 0.30 4.76
C ARG A 18 20.19 1.02 5.96
N GLY A 19 20.44 0.31 7.06
CA GLY A 19 20.89 0.86 8.32
C GLY A 19 19.75 1.26 9.26
N PRO A 20 20.00 2.09 10.31
CA PRO A 20 19.04 2.39 11.36
C PRO A 20 17.85 3.27 10.95
N ARG A 21 17.81 3.78 9.69
CA ARG A 21 16.74 4.68 9.23
C ARG A 21 15.43 3.95 8.89
N PRO A 22 14.27 4.60 9.02
CA PRO A 22 13.00 4.05 8.54
C PRO A 22 12.98 3.89 7.01
N LEU A 23 12.22 2.92 6.51
CA LEU A 23 11.94 2.77 5.08
C LEU A 23 11.09 3.94 4.57
N VAL A 24 11.41 4.45 3.38
CA VAL A 24 10.64 5.49 2.69
C VAL A 24 9.77 4.83 1.62
N LEU A 25 8.44 4.85 1.83
CA LEU A 25 7.46 4.37 0.87
C LEU A 25 6.74 5.57 0.24
N ALA A 26 6.80 5.66 -1.09
CA ALA A 26 6.15 6.74 -1.85
C ALA A 26 4.63 6.49 -1.91
N HIS A 27 3.85 7.38 -1.26
CA HIS A 27 2.39 7.33 -1.17
C HIS A 27 1.75 7.60 -2.53
N ARG A 28 1.22 6.57 -3.17
CA ARG A 28 0.70 6.62 -4.56
C ARG A 28 1.76 7.00 -5.60
N GLY A 29 3.04 6.71 -5.31
CA GLY A 29 4.18 7.15 -6.09
C GLY A 29 4.69 8.54 -5.71
N SER A 30 5.50 9.16 -6.57
CA SER A 30 5.99 10.54 -6.40
C SER A 30 4.88 11.55 -6.79
N ARG A 31 3.79 11.54 -6.03
CA ARG A 31 2.51 12.18 -6.38
C ARG A 31 2.53 13.71 -6.42
N LEU A 32 3.55 14.34 -5.91
CA LEU A 32 3.71 15.80 -6.03
C LEU A 32 4.32 16.21 -7.37
N ARG A 33 4.90 15.24 -8.13
CA ARG A 33 5.61 15.48 -9.39
C ARG A 33 5.07 14.69 -10.57
N ALA A 34 4.28 13.65 -10.30
CA ALA A 34 3.64 12.82 -11.32
C ALA A 34 2.22 12.40 -10.85
N PRO A 35 1.30 12.04 -11.77
CA PRO A 35 -0.08 11.71 -11.43
C PRO A 35 -0.15 10.52 -10.47
N GLU A 36 -0.81 10.69 -9.32
CA GLU A 36 -0.92 9.63 -8.30
C GLU A 36 -1.44 8.30 -8.88
N ASN A 37 -0.93 7.19 -8.35
CA ASN A 37 -1.37 5.84 -8.72
C ASN A 37 -1.18 5.48 -10.20
N THR A 38 -0.21 6.11 -10.89
CA THR A 38 0.19 5.77 -12.27
C THR A 38 1.57 5.10 -12.30
N LEU A 39 1.86 4.36 -13.37
CA LEU A 39 3.20 3.78 -13.58
C LEU A 39 4.29 4.86 -13.63
N GLU A 40 3.96 6.04 -14.16
CA GLU A 40 4.86 7.20 -14.19
C GLU A 40 5.25 7.64 -12.76
N ALA A 41 4.26 7.82 -11.87
CA ALA A 41 4.52 8.23 -10.50
C ALA A 41 5.33 7.18 -9.73
N PHE A 42 5.09 5.91 -9.96
CA PHE A 42 5.84 4.83 -9.34
C PHE A 42 7.26 4.73 -9.88
N ALA A 43 7.44 4.81 -11.20
CA ALA A 43 8.76 4.80 -11.80
C ALA A 43 9.61 5.98 -11.32
N LEU A 44 9.02 7.18 -11.23
CA LEU A 44 9.69 8.36 -10.70
C LEU A 44 10.10 8.16 -9.24
N ALA A 45 9.21 7.64 -8.39
CA ALA A 45 9.54 7.37 -6.99
C ALA A 45 10.73 6.40 -6.83
N LEU A 46 10.81 5.37 -7.69
CA LEU A 46 11.94 4.45 -7.70
C LEU A 46 13.24 5.11 -8.20
N GLN A 47 13.17 6.00 -9.18
CA GLN A 47 14.32 6.81 -9.65
C GLN A 47 14.80 7.77 -8.56
N GLU A 48 13.91 8.32 -7.77
CA GLU A 48 14.20 9.18 -6.62
C GLU A 48 14.82 8.39 -5.44
N GLY A 49 14.85 7.06 -5.51
CA GLY A 49 15.49 6.19 -4.52
C GLY A 49 14.57 5.75 -3.39
N ALA A 50 13.25 5.85 -3.53
CA ALA A 50 12.31 5.30 -2.55
C ALA A 50 12.57 3.80 -2.32
N ASP A 51 12.50 3.36 -1.05
CA ASP A 51 12.67 1.93 -0.69
C ASP A 51 11.47 1.08 -1.13
N GLY A 52 10.35 1.74 -1.38
CA GLY A 52 9.12 1.10 -1.84
C GLY A 52 8.06 2.11 -2.26
N ILE A 53 6.95 1.56 -2.69
CA ILE A 53 5.76 2.32 -3.04
C ILE A 53 4.57 1.88 -2.18
N GLU A 54 3.64 2.77 -2.00
CA GLU A 54 2.31 2.48 -1.49
C GLU A 54 1.28 2.83 -2.57
N LEU A 55 0.24 2.02 -2.70
CA LEU A 55 -0.77 2.14 -3.74
C LEU A 55 -2.15 1.67 -3.28
N ASP A 56 -3.18 2.20 -3.91
CA ASP A 56 -4.58 1.92 -3.63
C ASP A 56 -5.19 0.97 -4.65
N VAL A 57 -5.74 -0.17 -4.23
CA VAL A 57 -6.33 -1.15 -5.15
C VAL A 57 -7.84 -1.22 -5.01
N ARG A 58 -8.51 -1.18 -6.15
CA ARG A 58 -9.95 -1.42 -6.35
C ARG A 58 -10.16 -2.45 -7.44
N ARG A 59 -11.39 -2.90 -7.60
CA ARG A 59 -11.77 -3.91 -8.59
C ARG A 59 -12.73 -3.33 -9.62
N THR A 60 -12.48 -3.61 -10.89
CA THR A 60 -13.38 -3.29 -12.02
C THR A 60 -14.61 -4.21 -12.07
N ALA A 61 -15.57 -3.90 -12.93
CA ALA A 61 -16.76 -4.72 -13.17
C ALA A 61 -16.44 -6.15 -13.60
N ASP A 62 -15.38 -6.32 -14.39
CA ASP A 62 -14.89 -7.62 -14.88
C ASP A 62 -13.85 -8.27 -13.95
N GLY A 63 -13.67 -7.73 -12.73
CA GLY A 63 -12.90 -8.38 -11.65
C GLY A 63 -11.39 -8.14 -11.69
N VAL A 64 -10.90 -7.23 -12.53
CA VAL A 64 -9.46 -6.88 -12.58
C VAL A 64 -9.12 -5.95 -11.43
N PRO A 65 -8.07 -6.25 -10.63
CA PRO A 65 -7.56 -5.32 -9.63
C PRO A 65 -6.77 -4.20 -10.31
N VAL A 66 -7.21 -2.96 -10.12
CA VAL A 66 -6.64 -1.74 -10.71
C VAL A 66 -6.20 -0.77 -9.63
N VAL A 67 -5.28 0.12 -9.97
CA VAL A 67 -4.69 1.05 -9.01
C VAL A 67 -5.34 2.41 -9.12
N LEU A 68 -6.28 2.70 -8.21
CA LEU A 68 -7.02 3.96 -8.13
C LEU A 68 -7.51 4.19 -6.70
N HIS A 69 -7.39 5.42 -6.18
CA HIS A 69 -7.81 5.73 -4.81
C HIS A 69 -9.32 5.82 -4.66
N ASP A 70 -9.99 6.63 -5.49
CA ASP A 70 -11.40 6.97 -5.32
C ASP A 70 -12.33 5.87 -5.87
N PRO A 71 -13.55 5.74 -5.35
CA PRO A 71 -14.53 4.82 -5.91
C PRO A 71 -15.10 5.29 -7.26
N THR A 72 -14.84 6.53 -7.65
CA THR A 72 -15.29 7.15 -8.88
C THR A 72 -14.13 7.75 -9.66
N LEU A 73 -14.35 8.08 -10.93
CA LEU A 73 -13.30 8.38 -11.90
C LEU A 73 -12.93 9.87 -11.97
N GLU A 74 -13.80 10.77 -11.55
CA GLU A 74 -13.79 12.21 -11.88
C GLU A 74 -12.56 12.97 -11.41
N ARG A 75 -11.97 12.58 -10.27
CA ARG A 75 -10.88 13.38 -9.65
C ARG A 75 -9.54 13.21 -10.37
N THR A 76 -9.26 12.01 -10.83
CA THR A 76 -7.92 11.66 -11.36
C THR A 76 -7.97 11.07 -12.76
N THR A 77 -9.11 11.16 -13.44
CA THR A 77 -9.25 10.77 -14.85
C THR A 77 -10.19 11.73 -15.58
N ASP A 78 -10.24 11.63 -16.91
CA ASP A 78 -11.22 12.30 -17.76
C ASP A 78 -12.56 11.53 -17.84
N GLY A 79 -12.65 10.37 -17.15
CA GLY A 79 -13.87 9.57 -17.06
C GLY A 79 -14.84 10.05 -15.99
N ARG A 80 -16.02 9.44 -15.96
CA ARG A 80 -17.08 9.75 -14.99
C ARG A 80 -17.77 8.49 -14.47
N GLY A 81 -18.29 8.56 -13.25
CA GLY A 81 -19.07 7.51 -12.62
C GLY A 81 -18.24 6.51 -11.81
N PRO A 82 -18.87 5.46 -11.29
CA PRO A 82 -18.23 4.51 -10.40
C PRO A 82 -17.27 3.58 -11.14
N LEU A 83 -16.05 3.45 -10.65
CA LEU A 83 -15.03 2.52 -11.17
C LEU A 83 -15.56 1.08 -11.23
N ALA A 84 -16.30 0.64 -10.21
CA ALA A 84 -16.85 -0.71 -10.14
C ALA A 84 -17.88 -1.05 -11.27
N ALA A 85 -18.35 -0.05 -12.01
CA ALA A 85 -19.21 -0.25 -13.19
C ALA A 85 -18.41 -0.32 -14.50
N MET A 86 -17.13 0.00 -14.50
CA MET A 86 -16.26 0.02 -15.68
C MET A 86 -15.57 -1.33 -15.87
N ARG A 87 -15.45 -1.77 -17.14
CA ARG A 87 -14.53 -2.87 -17.51
C ARG A 87 -13.12 -2.33 -17.63
N PHE A 88 -12.13 -3.16 -17.36
CA PHE A 88 -10.73 -2.73 -17.43
C PHE A 88 -10.33 -2.19 -18.81
N ALA A 89 -10.79 -2.83 -19.88
CA ALA A 89 -10.50 -2.38 -21.23
C ALA A 89 -10.97 -0.94 -21.52
N ASP A 90 -12.10 -0.53 -20.94
CA ASP A 90 -12.63 0.83 -21.09
C ASP A 90 -11.91 1.81 -20.17
N LEU A 91 -11.63 1.41 -18.94
CA LEU A 91 -10.86 2.19 -17.97
C LEU A 91 -9.46 2.56 -18.53
N ARG A 92 -8.81 1.65 -19.25
CA ARG A 92 -7.51 1.85 -19.87
C ARG A 92 -7.47 2.90 -20.98
N ARG A 93 -8.61 3.31 -21.50
CA ARG A 93 -8.70 4.38 -22.51
C ARG A 93 -8.73 5.77 -21.89
N LEU A 94 -9.06 5.88 -20.60
CA LEU A 94 -9.15 7.15 -19.90
C LEU A 94 -7.77 7.76 -19.68
N ASP A 95 -7.71 9.09 -19.72
CA ASP A 95 -6.52 9.85 -19.36
C ASP A 95 -6.48 10.04 -17.84
N ALA A 96 -5.44 9.52 -17.20
CA ALA A 96 -5.21 9.61 -15.76
C ALA A 96 -4.10 10.60 -15.38
N GLY A 97 -3.68 11.48 -16.32
CA GLY A 97 -2.56 12.40 -16.09
C GLY A 97 -2.89 13.85 -16.33
N ALA A 98 -3.72 14.17 -17.33
CA ALA A 98 -4.02 15.54 -17.73
C ALA A 98 -4.62 16.43 -16.62
N TRP A 99 -5.25 15.82 -15.62
CA TRP A 99 -5.80 16.51 -14.44
C TRP A 99 -4.72 17.18 -13.58
N LEU A 100 -3.50 16.62 -13.57
CA LEU A 100 -2.37 17.19 -12.82
C LEU A 100 -1.70 18.30 -13.62
N ALA A 101 -1.24 17.99 -14.85
CA ALA A 101 -0.64 18.95 -15.76
C ALA A 101 -0.55 18.39 -17.18
N ALA A 102 -0.46 19.27 -18.19
CA ALA A 102 -0.39 18.91 -19.60
C ALA A 102 0.73 17.91 -19.99
N PRO A 103 1.93 17.96 -19.41
CA PRO A 103 3.00 16.99 -19.71
C PRO A 103 2.63 15.54 -19.37
N HIS A 104 1.71 15.31 -18.46
CA HIS A 104 1.28 13.97 -18.03
C HIS A 104 0.09 13.42 -18.82
N ARG A 105 -0.39 14.15 -19.82
CA ARG A 105 -1.48 13.70 -20.69
C ARG A 105 -1.12 12.35 -21.30
N GLY A 106 -2.08 11.43 -21.28
CA GLY A 106 -1.90 10.08 -21.80
C GLY A 106 -1.47 9.04 -20.75
N ALA A 107 -1.15 9.45 -19.51
CA ALA A 107 -1.02 8.49 -18.41
C ALA A 107 -2.31 7.67 -18.25
N ARG A 108 -2.17 6.40 -17.82
CA ARG A 108 -3.29 5.46 -17.74
C ARG A 108 -3.43 4.91 -16.33
N VAL A 109 -4.65 4.52 -15.98
CA VAL A 109 -4.91 3.73 -14.75
C VAL A 109 -4.29 2.34 -14.92
N PRO A 110 -3.29 1.95 -14.11
CA PRO A 110 -2.64 0.67 -14.25
C PRO A 110 -3.43 -0.46 -13.58
N SER A 111 -3.25 -1.68 -14.07
CA SER A 111 -3.59 -2.89 -13.30
C SER A 111 -2.56 -3.10 -12.20
N LEU A 112 -2.96 -3.85 -11.16
CA LEU A 112 -2.01 -4.27 -10.11
C LEU A 112 -0.85 -5.09 -10.69
N ALA A 113 -1.11 -5.93 -11.68
CA ALA A 113 -0.09 -6.75 -12.34
C ALA A 113 1.04 -5.89 -12.93
N GLU A 114 0.70 -4.81 -13.65
CA GLU A 114 1.69 -3.90 -14.26
C GLU A 114 2.56 -3.22 -13.20
N VAL A 115 1.98 -2.85 -12.05
CA VAL A 115 2.74 -2.22 -10.97
C VAL A 115 3.65 -3.24 -10.27
N LEU A 116 3.17 -4.48 -10.04
CA LEU A 116 4.00 -5.55 -9.49
C LEU A 116 5.17 -5.89 -10.42
N ASP A 117 4.96 -5.87 -11.73
CA ASP A 117 6.02 -6.08 -12.72
C ASP A 117 7.05 -4.93 -12.71
N LEU A 118 6.60 -3.67 -12.61
CA LEU A 118 7.48 -2.50 -12.50
C LEU A 118 8.38 -2.58 -11.25
N CYS A 119 7.85 -3.04 -10.13
CA CYS A 119 8.55 -3.08 -8.83
C CYS A 119 9.40 -4.34 -8.64
N ARG A 120 9.29 -5.33 -9.51
CA ARG A 120 9.91 -6.64 -9.36
C ARG A 120 11.42 -6.55 -9.16
N GLY A 121 11.91 -7.10 -8.03
CA GLY A 121 13.33 -7.08 -7.66
C GLY A 121 13.90 -5.69 -7.36
N ARG A 122 13.07 -4.67 -7.27
CA ARG A 122 13.50 -3.26 -7.14
C ARG A 122 13.02 -2.57 -5.88
N ALA A 123 11.82 -2.88 -5.39
CA ALA A 123 11.20 -2.12 -4.31
C ALA A 123 10.15 -2.92 -3.54
N ALA A 124 9.93 -2.54 -2.28
CA ALA A 124 8.80 -2.99 -1.49
C ALA A 124 7.48 -2.42 -2.04
N VAL A 125 6.38 -3.19 -1.93
CA VAL A 125 5.05 -2.75 -2.36
C VAL A 125 4.06 -2.87 -1.20
N ASN A 126 3.48 -1.75 -0.78
CA ASN A 126 2.35 -1.72 0.16
C ASN A 126 1.04 -1.54 -0.62
N ILE A 127 0.19 -2.56 -0.64
CA ILE A 127 -1.07 -2.61 -1.38
C ILE A 127 -2.22 -2.33 -0.42
N GLU A 128 -2.85 -1.14 -0.50
CA GLU A 128 -4.07 -0.87 0.26
C GLU A 128 -5.30 -1.46 -0.43
N LEU A 129 -6.02 -2.36 0.25
CA LEU A 129 -7.33 -2.83 -0.19
C LEU A 129 -8.39 -1.78 0.15
N LYS A 130 -8.91 -1.08 -0.87
CA LYS A 130 -9.93 -0.02 -0.73
C LYS A 130 -11.32 -0.63 -0.63
N ILE A 131 -11.87 -0.64 0.58
CA ILE A 131 -13.26 -1.03 0.84
C ILE A 131 -14.01 0.18 1.39
N ASP A 132 -14.94 0.69 0.62
CA ASP A 132 -15.70 1.88 1.01
C ASP A 132 -16.73 1.54 2.08
N ALA A 133 -16.51 2.06 3.28
CA ALA A 133 -17.43 1.96 4.39
C ALA A 133 -18.48 3.09 4.32
N GLY A 134 -19.19 3.21 3.21
CA GLY A 134 -20.23 4.22 3.05
C GLY A 134 -21.31 4.14 4.14
N ARG A 135 -22.12 5.20 4.29
CA ARG A 135 -23.19 5.25 5.29
C ARG A 135 -24.41 4.44 4.83
N GLY A 136 -25.05 3.72 5.77
CA GLY A 136 -26.29 3.00 5.56
C GLY A 136 -26.11 1.51 5.20
N LEU A 137 -27.25 0.80 5.19
CA LEU A 137 -27.28 -0.66 5.02
C LEU A 137 -26.80 -1.13 3.64
N ARG A 138 -27.10 -0.38 2.58
CA ARG A 138 -26.67 -0.72 1.20
C ARG A 138 -25.16 -0.67 1.08
N ALA A 139 -24.52 0.42 1.52
CA ALA A 139 -23.06 0.58 1.49
C ALA A 139 -22.37 -0.49 2.36
N ARG A 140 -22.94 -0.80 3.53
CA ARG A 140 -22.40 -1.86 4.39
C ARG A 140 -22.50 -3.25 3.73
N ARG A 141 -23.61 -3.56 3.04
CA ARG A 141 -23.77 -4.81 2.29
C ARG A 141 -22.78 -4.89 1.13
N ALA A 142 -22.62 -3.80 0.36
CA ALA A 142 -21.65 -3.72 -0.73
C ALA A 142 -20.22 -3.97 -0.23
N ALA A 143 -19.80 -3.32 0.86
CA ALA A 143 -18.50 -3.53 1.47
C ALA A 143 -18.29 -4.97 1.99
N ILE A 144 -19.37 -5.64 2.44
CA ILE A 144 -19.33 -7.06 2.86
C ILE A 144 -19.05 -7.96 1.66
N ALA A 145 -19.73 -7.71 0.55
CA ALA A 145 -19.61 -8.50 -0.68
C ALA A 145 -18.25 -8.23 -1.38
N GLU A 146 -17.80 -6.98 -1.40
CA GLU A 146 -16.59 -6.59 -2.13
C GLU A 146 -15.30 -7.07 -1.47
N ALA A 147 -15.23 -7.10 -0.14
CA ALA A 147 -13.98 -7.43 0.57
C ALA A 147 -13.36 -8.78 0.19
N PRO A 148 -14.11 -9.92 0.12
CA PRO A 148 -13.54 -11.19 -0.33
C PRO A 148 -13.16 -11.16 -1.83
N LEU A 149 -13.99 -10.54 -2.68
CA LEU A 149 -13.73 -10.49 -4.12
C LEU A 149 -12.45 -9.71 -4.46
N LEU A 150 -12.22 -8.57 -3.80
CA LEU A 150 -11.00 -7.80 -3.95
C LEU A 150 -9.80 -8.55 -3.40
N ALA A 151 -9.93 -9.18 -2.23
CA ALA A 151 -8.85 -9.98 -1.64
C ALA A 151 -8.44 -11.15 -2.55
N GLU A 152 -9.40 -11.86 -3.15
CA GLU A 152 -9.15 -12.95 -4.09
C GLU A 152 -8.49 -12.44 -5.39
N ALA A 153 -8.95 -11.30 -5.93
CA ALA A 153 -8.36 -10.70 -7.12
C ALA A 153 -6.88 -10.35 -6.90
N VAL A 154 -6.57 -9.69 -5.77
CA VAL A 154 -5.19 -9.37 -5.39
C VAL A 154 -4.37 -10.63 -5.13
N ALA A 155 -4.94 -11.64 -4.45
CA ALA A 155 -4.25 -12.91 -4.19
C ALA A 155 -3.83 -13.61 -5.49
N ARG A 156 -4.68 -13.58 -6.54
CA ARG A 156 -4.35 -14.15 -7.86
C ARG A 156 -3.16 -13.43 -8.50
N GLU A 157 -3.11 -12.11 -8.45
CA GLU A 157 -1.97 -11.36 -9.00
C GLU A 157 -0.68 -11.60 -8.20
N LEU A 158 -0.75 -11.66 -6.87
CA LEU A 158 0.39 -11.99 -6.04
C LEU A 158 0.92 -13.43 -6.27
N ALA A 159 0.02 -14.36 -6.61
CA ALA A 159 0.42 -15.73 -6.96
C ALA A 159 1.11 -15.82 -8.35
N ARG A 160 0.72 -14.96 -9.28
CA ARG A 160 1.32 -14.85 -10.64
C ARG A 160 2.65 -14.10 -10.61
N ALA A 161 2.75 -13.06 -9.79
CA ALA A 161 4.01 -12.35 -9.60
C ALA A 161 5.05 -13.34 -9.01
N ARG A 162 6.20 -13.53 -9.68
CA ARG A 162 7.26 -14.41 -9.19
C ARG A 162 7.71 -13.92 -7.81
N ARG A 163 7.68 -14.80 -6.81
CA ARG A 163 8.04 -14.50 -5.42
C ARG A 163 9.50 -14.03 -5.33
N GLY A 164 9.72 -12.88 -4.74
CA GLY A 164 11.06 -12.30 -4.51
C GLY A 164 10.98 -10.98 -3.77
N ASP A 165 9.85 -10.28 -3.91
CA ASP A 165 9.72 -8.92 -3.39
C ASP A 165 8.93 -8.89 -2.07
N PHE A 166 9.24 -7.89 -1.24
CA PHE A 166 8.45 -7.64 -0.03
C PHE A 166 7.12 -6.99 -0.41
N VAL A 167 6.03 -7.70 -0.15
CA VAL A 167 4.67 -7.18 -0.30
C VAL A 167 4.00 -7.12 1.06
N LEU A 168 3.45 -5.95 1.38
CA LEU A 168 2.56 -5.71 2.50
C LEU A 168 1.16 -5.44 1.93
N VAL A 169 0.15 -6.15 2.40
CA VAL A 169 -1.26 -5.84 2.08
C VAL A 169 -1.88 -5.13 3.26
N SER A 170 -2.40 -3.94 3.04
CA SER A 170 -2.97 -3.12 4.11
C SER A 170 -4.42 -2.73 3.85
N SER A 171 -5.16 -2.37 4.89
CA SER A 171 -6.52 -1.82 4.76
C SER A 171 -6.97 -1.14 6.05
N PHE A 172 -7.88 -0.17 5.92
CA PHE A 172 -8.67 0.35 7.04
C PHE A 172 -9.76 -0.64 7.48
N SER A 173 -10.22 -1.48 6.54
CA SER A 173 -11.29 -2.45 6.76
C SER A 173 -10.74 -3.73 7.39
N THR A 174 -11.10 -3.99 8.66
CA THR A 174 -10.79 -5.28 9.30
C THR A 174 -11.40 -6.46 8.54
N ARG A 175 -12.52 -6.26 7.86
CA ARG A 175 -13.15 -7.27 7.01
C ARG A 175 -12.29 -7.63 5.81
N ALA A 176 -11.71 -6.62 5.12
CA ALA A 176 -10.76 -6.86 4.05
C ALA A 176 -9.52 -7.62 4.54
N LEU A 177 -9.00 -7.27 5.71
CA LEU A 177 -7.86 -7.98 6.32
C LEU A 177 -8.19 -9.43 6.70
N HIS A 178 -9.40 -9.72 7.19
CA HIS A 178 -9.85 -11.09 7.43
C HIS A 178 -9.96 -11.88 6.11
N ALA A 179 -10.56 -11.29 5.07
CA ALA A 179 -10.66 -11.91 3.75
C ALA A 179 -9.26 -12.15 3.16
N ALA A 180 -8.36 -11.16 3.22
CA ALA A 180 -6.98 -11.29 2.77
C ALA A 180 -6.25 -12.43 3.51
N ARG A 181 -6.39 -12.55 4.84
CA ARG A 181 -5.76 -13.63 5.60
C ARG A 181 -6.27 -15.00 5.17
N ALA A 182 -7.56 -15.13 4.83
CA ALA A 182 -8.14 -16.40 4.41
C ALA A 182 -7.57 -16.90 3.07
N VAL A 183 -7.28 -15.98 2.11
CA VAL A 183 -6.88 -16.35 0.74
C VAL A 183 -5.39 -16.14 0.44
N MET A 184 -4.70 -15.27 1.18
CA MET A 184 -3.28 -14.91 0.93
C MET A 184 -2.29 -15.64 1.87
N GLY A 185 -2.78 -16.48 2.78
CA GLY A 185 -1.92 -17.29 3.66
C GLY A 185 -0.97 -16.45 4.53
N THR A 186 0.34 -16.49 4.24
CA THR A 186 1.39 -15.84 5.03
C THR A 186 1.79 -14.45 4.56
N VAL A 187 1.10 -13.88 3.57
CA VAL A 187 1.37 -12.50 3.11
C VAL A 187 1.28 -11.54 4.31
N PRO A 188 2.26 -10.63 4.49
CA PRO A 188 2.23 -9.60 5.52
C PRO A 188 0.97 -8.75 5.43
N LEU A 189 0.26 -8.56 6.57
CA LEU A 189 -0.93 -7.72 6.64
C LEU A 189 -0.69 -6.52 7.55
N GLY A 190 -1.10 -5.33 7.11
CA GLY A 190 -1.03 -4.07 7.84
C GLY A 190 -2.42 -3.49 8.14
N TRP A 191 -2.62 -3.01 9.36
CA TRP A 191 -3.88 -2.36 9.72
C TRP A 191 -3.74 -0.84 9.70
N LEU A 192 -4.38 -0.18 8.72
CA LEU A 192 -4.45 1.28 8.60
C LEU A 192 -5.39 1.89 9.65
N ARG A 193 -4.96 2.97 10.31
CA ARG A 193 -5.72 3.63 11.39
C ARG A 193 -5.65 5.16 11.28
N SER A 194 -6.83 5.80 11.22
CA SER A 194 -6.95 7.27 11.15
C SER A 194 -7.45 7.92 12.44
N ARG A 195 -8.12 7.16 13.35
CA ARG A 195 -8.75 7.74 14.54
C ARG A 195 -8.29 7.12 15.86
N SER A 196 -8.05 5.82 15.91
CA SER A 196 -7.70 5.10 17.13
C SER A 196 -7.02 3.78 16.83
N THR A 197 -6.10 3.35 17.68
CA THR A 197 -5.48 2.02 17.65
C THR A 197 -6.16 1.00 18.58
N ARG A 198 -7.32 1.35 19.13
CA ARG A 198 -8.12 0.40 19.96
C ARG A 198 -8.44 -0.86 19.14
N GLY A 199 -8.36 -2.02 19.78
CA GLY A 199 -8.62 -3.31 19.10
C GLY A 199 -7.41 -3.90 18.37
N LEU A 200 -6.22 -3.29 18.43
CA LEU A 200 -5.02 -3.78 17.75
C LEU A 200 -4.63 -5.18 18.23
N ALA A 201 -4.48 -5.39 19.52
CA ALA A 201 -4.07 -6.68 20.08
C ALA A 201 -5.08 -7.82 19.80
N PRO A 202 -6.40 -7.64 19.97
CA PRO A 202 -7.38 -8.65 19.56
C PRO A 202 -7.34 -8.99 18.09
N LEU A 203 -7.23 -7.98 17.20
CA LEU A 203 -7.13 -8.21 15.76
C LEU A 203 -5.83 -8.94 15.40
N HIS A 204 -4.69 -8.51 15.97
CA HIS A 204 -3.40 -9.16 15.74
C HIS A 204 -3.43 -10.65 16.14
N ARG A 205 -4.02 -10.99 17.30
CA ARG A 205 -4.18 -12.40 17.73
C ARG A 205 -4.99 -13.24 16.74
N ARG A 206 -6.00 -12.63 16.09
CA ARG A 206 -6.89 -13.34 15.13
C ARG A 206 -6.26 -13.59 13.77
N ILE A 207 -5.61 -12.56 13.21
CA ILE A 207 -5.15 -12.60 11.80
C ILE A 207 -3.64 -12.44 11.65
N ARG A 208 -2.89 -12.41 12.75
CA ARG A 208 -1.42 -12.29 12.75
C ARG A 208 -0.94 -11.13 11.87
N LEU A 209 -1.31 -9.92 12.27
CA LEU A 209 -0.84 -8.70 11.59
C LEU A 209 0.71 -8.67 11.56
N HIS A 210 1.26 -8.15 10.48
CA HIS A 210 2.68 -7.80 10.37
C HIS A 210 2.94 -6.38 10.88
N SER A 211 1.99 -5.46 10.61
CA SER A 211 2.16 -4.06 10.97
C SER A 211 0.87 -3.40 11.44
N VAL A 212 1.03 -2.28 12.10
CA VAL A 212 0.01 -1.25 12.26
C VAL A 212 0.48 0.01 11.55
N ASN A 213 -0.42 0.60 10.75
CA ASN A 213 -0.12 1.76 9.94
C ASN A 213 -0.98 2.94 10.44
N PRO A 214 -0.53 3.67 11.48
CA PRO A 214 -1.28 4.78 12.05
C PRO A 214 -1.11 6.05 11.22
N ASN A 215 -2.18 6.86 11.17
CA ASN A 215 -2.04 8.26 10.76
C ASN A 215 -1.06 8.99 11.71
N LEU A 216 -0.28 9.91 11.16
CA LEU A 216 0.72 10.70 11.87
C LEU A 216 0.19 11.31 13.18
N ARG A 217 -1.07 11.80 13.19
CA ARG A 217 -1.72 12.37 14.38
C ARG A 217 -1.93 11.37 15.52
N LEU A 218 -1.87 10.08 15.25
CA LEU A 218 -2.01 9.03 16.25
C LEU A 218 -0.68 8.60 16.86
N VAL A 219 0.45 9.08 16.36
CA VAL A 219 1.77 8.59 16.75
C VAL A 219 2.25 9.25 18.04
N SER A 220 2.64 8.41 18.99
CA SER A 220 3.37 8.80 20.21
C SER A 220 4.33 7.69 20.61
N ALA A 221 5.37 8.02 21.38
CA ALA A 221 6.34 7.04 21.90
C ALA A 221 5.66 5.84 22.58
N ARG A 222 4.61 6.11 23.40
CA ARG A 222 3.83 5.07 24.08
C ARG A 222 3.14 4.12 23.10
N ARG A 223 2.56 4.63 22.01
CA ARG A 223 1.85 3.82 21.01
C ARG A 223 2.81 2.99 20.15
N LEU A 224 3.97 3.58 19.78
CA LEU A 224 5.01 2.82 19.10
C LEU A 224 5.54 1.68 19.99
N ALA A 225 5.86 1.97 21.24
CA ALA A 225 6.29 0.97 22.19
C ALA A 225 5.24 -0.14 22.38
N ALA A 226 3.95 0.21 22.40
CA ALA A 226 2.87 -0.77 22.49
C ALA A 226 2.79 -1.68 21.25
N ALA A 227 2.96 -1.13 20.05
CA ALA A 227 3.01 -1.92 18.81
C ALA A 227 4.22 -2.86 18.79
N ARG A 228 5.41 -2.36 19.18
CA ARG A 228 6.63 -3.17 19.27
C ARG A 228 6.53 -4.33 20.26
N ARG A 229 5.89 -4.11 21.43
CA ARG A 229 5.64 -5.21 22.39
C ARG A 229 4.76 -6.33 21.82
N LEU A 230 3.97 -6.03 20.77
CA LEU A 230 3.21 -7.03 20.01
C LEU A 230 4.02 -7.63 18.84
N GLY A 231 5.29 -7.25 18.65
CA GLY A 231 6.10 -7.67 17.50
C GLY A 231 5.67 -7.05 16.18
N LEU A 232 4.98 -5.90 16.21
CA LEU A 232 4.45 -5.24 15.02
C LEU A 232 5.40 -4.16 14.49
N SER A 233 5.63 -4.15 13.19
CA SER A 233 6.18 -3.02 12.45
C SER A 233 5.21 -1.84 12.45
N VAL A 234 5.75 -0.61 12.34
CA VAL A 234 4.94 0.61 12.32
C VAL A 234 5.27 1.44 11.09
N TYR A 235 4.33 1.56 10.16
CA TYR A 235 4.42 2.42 8.97
C TYR A 235 3.49 3.61 9.15
N VAL A 236 4.06 4.82 9.23
CA VAL A 236 3.29 6.04 9.55
C VAL A 236 2.90 6.77 8.26
N TYR A 237 1.64 7.26 8.17
CA TYR A 237 1.12 7.99 7.00
C TYR A 237 0.24 9.19 7.38
N PRO A 238 0.07 10.17 6.47
CA PRO A 238 1.12 10.59 5.56
C PRO A 238 2.19 11.35 6.34
N VAL A 239 3.43 11.29 5.91
CA VAL A 239 4.56 12.01 6.53
C VAL A 239 5.25 12.84 5.45
N THR A 240 5.19 14.17 5.56
CA THR A 240 5.69 15.07 4.51
C THR A 240 6.69 16.08 5.06
N LEU A 241 6.54 16.49 6.33
CA LEU A 241 7.36 17.56 6.91
C LEU A 241 8.69 17.00 7.47
N PRO A 242 9.84 17.68 7.24
CA PRO A 242 11.14 17.27 7.75
C PRO A 242 11.17 17.00 9.26
N ASP A 243 10.56 17.86 10.07
CA ASP A 243 10.53 17.68 11.52
C ASP A 243 9.81 16.41 11.96
N ASP A 244 8.72 16.05 11.26
CA ASP A 244 8.01 14.80 11.52
C ASP A 244 8.84 13.59 11.08
N ILE A 245 9.55 13.69 9.96
CA ILE A 245 10.46 12.64 9.48
C ILE A 245 11.52 12.33 10.52
N VAL A 246 12.24 13.36 10.99
CA VAL A 246 13.27 13.24 12.03
C VAL A 246 12.70 12.69 13.33
N ARG A 247 11.58 13.24 13.77
CA ARG A 247 10.89 12.81 15.00
C ARG A 247 10.51 11.32 14.93
N LEU A 248 9.95 10.87 13.81
CA LEU A 248 9.53 9.47 13.62
C LEU A 248 10.71 8.52 13.51
N ALA A 249 11.80 8.93 12.88
CA ALA A 249 13.05 8.18 12.84
C ALA A 249 13.59 7.97 14.26
N ARG A 250 13.69 9.03 15.08
CA ARG A 250 14.10 8.96 16.50
C ARG A 250 13.17 8.07 17.34
N LEU A 251 11.88 8.11 17.09
CA LEU A 251 10.92 7.22 17.74
C LEU A 251 11.03 5.78 17.22
N GLY A 252 11.81 5.54 16.14
CA GLY A 252 12.05 4.24 15.52
C GLY A 252 10.83 3.69 14.79
N ALA A 253 10.12 4.51 14.03
CA ALA A 253 9.16 4.01 13.06
C ALA A 253 9.86 3.04 12.08
N THR A 254 9.18 1.97 11.68
CA THR A 254 9.73 1.02 10.69
C THR A 254 9.75 1.61 9.29
N GLY A 255 8.74 2.42 8.96
CA GLY A 255 8.64 3.07 7.66
C GLY A 255 7.77 4.32 7.69
N LEU A 256 8.00 5.17 6.71
CA LEU A 256 7.30 6.42 6.47
C LEU A 256 6.61 6.32 5.10
N ILE A 257 5.30 6.56 5.07
CA ILE A 257 4.53 6.65 3.82
C ILE A 257 4.39 8.14 3.53
N THR A 258 5.04 8.61 2.46
CA THR A 258 5.22 10.04 2.18
C THR A 258 4.74 10.43 0.79
N ASP A 259 4.20 11.64 0.66
CA ASP A 259 3.84 12.25 -0.63
C ASP A 259 5.09 12.76 -1.38
N ASP A 260 6.21 12.98 -0.68
CA ASP A 260 7.48 13.46 -1.22
C ASP A 260 8.66 12.58 -0.80
N PRO A 261 8.99 11.53 -1.57
CA PRO A 261 10.11 10.66 -1.24
C PRO A 261 11.47 11.37 -1.28
N LEU A 262 11.68 12.37 -2.14
CA LEU A 262 12.93 13.14 -2.20
C LEU A 262 13.17 13.90 -0.89
N VAL A 263 12.17 14.62 -0.39
CA VAL A 263 12.27 15.34 0.89
C VAL A 263 12.53 14.36 2.01
N ALA A 264 11.83 13.22 2.04
CA ALA A 264 12.03 12.24 3.10
C ALA A 264 13.45 11.65 3.09
N LEU A 265 13.96 11.29 1.92
CA LEU A 265 15.30 10.71 1.77
C LEU A 265 16.41 11.73 2.08
N SER A 266 16.29 12.97 1.58
CA SER A 266 17.26 14.03 1.88
C SER A 266 17.29 14.38 3.36
N THR A 267 16.12 14.49 4.01
CA THR A 267 16.03 14.74 5.45
C THR A 267 16.72 13.63 6.25
N LEU A 268 16.44 12.36 5.93
CA LEU A 268 17.06 11.22 6.62
C LEU A 268 18.57 11.11 6.34
N SER A 269 19.06 11.56 5.19
CA SER A 269 20.49 11.55 4.87
C SER A 269 21.28 12.61 5.64
N HIS A 270 20.70 13.79 5.87
CA HIS A 270 21.31 14.87 6.64
C HIS A 270 21.31 14.59 8.16
N HIS A 271 20.45 13.69 8.61
CA HIS A 271 20.31 13.33 10.02
C HIS A 271 20.72 11.85 10.25
N ARG A 272 21.88 11.41 9.73
CA ARG A 272 22.34 10.02 9.81
C ARG A 272 22.57 9.49 11.23
N ASP A 273 22.69 10.38 12.19
CA ASP A 273 22.90 10.06 13.62
C ASP A 273 21.56 9.98 14.42
N VAL A 274 20.46 9.85 13.74
CA VAL A 274 19.10 9.85 14.31
C VAL A 274 18.54 8.44 14.48
#